data_9b36475108a5a81192d0d7cfa557bc4b
#
_entry.id   9b36475108a5a81192d0d7cfa557bc4b
#
_cell.length_a   1.000
_cell.length_b   1.000
_cell.length_c   1.000
_cell.angle_alpha   90.00
_cell.angle_beta   90.00
_cell.angle_gamma   90.00
#
_symmetry.space_group_name_H-M   'P 1'
#
loop_
_entity.id
_entity.type
_entity.pdbx_description
1 polymer ?
#
loop_
_entity_poly.entity_id
_entity_poly.type
_entity_poly.pdbx_seq_one_letter_code
_entity_poly.pdbx_strand_id
1 'polypeptide(L)'
;MLYDNCGKYIEEIINKDAENRKLLHRTIIIDGMDSMSETVVFLLKENNIENIVLVDDERRGEVWNDIQVQGVKEVLETIDEPQNYCIIVTDYQKGSNIINDIETSFPNLKECIWDLSYITMNKLPNIYAEEDYGRQIELRRCQEIQLEVLQFFTSFCEENHLRYFLDYGTLLGAVRHKGFIPWDDDIDIAMPVDDYLRLGKIFPKDADFFWDSMFNEGVQDYTISTLSKIKSKKMLTEFRSFPIRTMTGIGIDIFPLCGYPKDYDDQMRYMDEFGYWTRCWKEKIVIPYGTEKYSKKEHMNMFQKMNEIMLRYPYDESEYIGVGYFGYDKPKATDDTRVMLKKWYDEYILCDFETMKCRVPI
;
A
#
# COMPACT_ATOMS: atom_id res chain seq x y z
N MET A 1 -1.49 8.76 13.20
CA MET A 1 -1.11 10.13 12.79
C MET A 1 -0.98 10.29 11.28
N LEU A 2 -0.40 9.38 10.50
CA LEU A 2 -0.40 9.51 9.03
C LEU A 2 -1.81 9.38 8.45
N TYR A 3 -2.62 8.50 8.99
CA TYR A 3 -4.04 8.37 8.61
C TYR A 3 -4.88 9.57 9.01
N ASP A 4 -4.71 10.10 10.23
CA ASP A 4 -5.31 11.36 10.66
C ASP A 4 -4.87 12.52 9.75
N ASN A 5 -3.63 12.48 9.29
CA ASN A 5 -3.06 13.55 8.46
C ASN A 5 -3.42 13.38 6.98
N CYS A 6 -3.64 12.15 6.49
CA CYS A 6 -4.02 11.88 5.10
C CYS A 6 -5.39 12.44 4.78
N GLY A 7 -6.38 12.06 5.56
CA GLY A 7 -7.74 12.58 5.41
C GLY A 7 -7.78 14.10 5.58
N LYS A 8 -7.13 14.63 6.62
CA LYS A 8 -7.04 16.07 6.85
C LYS A 8 -6.30 16.82 5.75
N TYR A 9 -5.24 16.24 5.22
CA TYR A 9 -4.48 16.85 4.13
C TYR A 9 -5.30 16.92 2.84
N ILE A 10 -6.00 15.86 2.49
CA ILE A 10 -6.93 15.83 1.36
C ILE A 10 -8.07 16.81 1.61
N GLU A 11 -8.64 16.81 2.81
CA GLU A 11 -9.68 17.74 3.25
C GLU A 11 -9.21 19.19 3.15
N GLU A 12 -8.01 19.53 3.65
CA GLU A 12 -7.42 20.87 3.55
C GLU A 12 -7.23 21.31 2.09
N ILE A 13 -6.76 20.42 1.20
CA ILE A 13 -6.63 20.70 -0.24
C ILE A 13 -8.00 20.93 -0.87
N ILE A 14 -8.94 20.01 -0.65
CA ILE A 14 -10.26 20.10 -1.26
C ILE A 14 -10.99 21.35 -0.75
N ASN A 15 -10.98 21.62 0.54
CA ASN A 15 -11.64 22.80 1.10
C ASN A 15 -11.03 24.10 0.58
N LYS A 16 -9.70 24.20 0.58
CA LYS A 16 -8.99 25.39 0.09
C LYS A 16 -9.22 25.64 -1.40
N ASP A 17 -9.15 24.60 -2.20
CA ASP A 17 -9.30 24.70 -3.65
C ASP A 17 -10.79 24.71 -4.07
N ALA A 18 -11.69 24.10 -3.28
CA ALA A 18 -13.13 24.17 -3.52
C ALA A 18 -13.65 25.63 -3.45
N GLU A 19 -13.19 26.42 -2.46
CA GLU A 19 -13.53 27.84 -2.37
C GLU A 19 -12.99 28.62 -3.57
N ASN A 20 -11.72 28.40 -3.92
CA ASN A 20 -11.05 29.09 -5.04
C ASN A 20 -11.71 28.75 -6.39
N ARG A 21 -12.13 27.52 -6.57
CA ARG A 21 -12.75 27.01 -7.82
C ARG A 21 -14.26 27.21 -7.87
N LYS A 22 -14.87 27.73 -6.81
CA LYS A 22 -16.33 27.95 -6.71
C LYS A 22 -17.14 26.69 -6.99
N LEU A 23 -16.74 25.55 -6.44
CA LEU A 23 -17.32 24.24 -6.75
C LEU A 23 -18.81 24.15 -6.40
N LEU A 24 -19.28 24.90 -5.39
CA LEU A 24 -20.71 24.96 -5.00
C LEU A 24 -21.68 25.32 -6.14
N HIS A 25 -21.19 25.94 -7.21
CA HIS A 25 -22.00 26.40 -8.34
C HIS A 25 -21.72 25.66 -9.64
N ARG A 26 -20.95 24.56 -9.56
CA ARG A 26 -20.54 23.78 -10.74
C ARG A 26 -21.07 22.36 -10.68
N THR A 27 -21.20 21.75 -11.84
CA THR A 27 -21.32 20.30 -11.96
C THR A 27 -19.92 19.69 -11.85
N ILE A 28 -19.73 18.76 -10.92
CA ILE A 28 -18.46 18.11 -10.67
C ILE A 28 -18.46 16.76 -11.38
N ILE A 29 -17.59 16.60 -12.34
CA ILE A 29 -17.36 15.34 -13.04
C ILE A 29 -16.12 14.70 -12.43
N ILE A 30 -16.24 13.47 -11.95
CA ILE A 30 -15.10 12.72 -11.36
C ILE A 30 -14.78 11.56 -12.28
N ASP A 31 -13.55 11.57 -12.82
CA ASP A 31 -12.99 10.52 -13.64
C ASP A 31 -12.01 9.67 -12.81
N GLY A 32 -12.35 8.41 -12.67
CA GLY A 32 -11.69 7.44 -11.81
C GLY A 32 -12.67 6.85 -10.78
N MET A 33 -12.53 5.55 -10.53
CA MET A 33 -13.39 4.79 -9.61
C MET A 33 -12.53 4.07 -8.57
N ASP A 34 -11.63 4.84 -7.96
CA ASP A 34 -10.74 4.37 -6.91
C ASP A 34 -11.12 4.95 -5.55
N SER A 35 -10.36 4.62 -4.56
CA SER A 35 -10.58 5.09 -3.21
C SER A 35 -10.31 6.60 -3.01
N MET A 36 -9.56 7.24 -3.92
CA MET A 36 -9.44 8.70 -3.93
C MET A 36 -10.75 9.33 -4.39
N SER A 37 -11.38 8.79 -5.44
CA SER A 37 -12.70 9.22 -5.89
C SER A 37 -13.75 9.11 -4.77
N GLU A 38 -13.71 8.01 -4.01
CA GLU A 38 -14.61 7.82 -2.86
C GLU A 38 -14.42 8.92 -1.81
N THR A 39 -13.16 9.23 -1.50
CA THR A 39 -12.80 10.31 -0.57
C THR A 39 -13.27 11.66 -1.08
N VAL A 40 -13.06 11.95 -2.36
CA VAL A 40 -13.47 13.21 -3.00
C VAL A 40 -14.99 13.35 -2.99
N VAL A 41 -15.73 12.30 -3.40
CA VAL A 41 -17.22 12.32 -3.36
C VAL A 41 -17.72 12.57 -1.94
N PHE A 42 -17.14 11.89 -0.96
CA PHE A 42 -17.50 12.09 0.44
C PHE A 42 -17.29 13.55 0.87
N LEU A 43 -16.09 14.10 0.66
CA LEU A 43 -15.77 15.48 1.06
C LEU A 43 -16.62 16.52 0.32
N LEU A 44 -16.95 16.30 -0.95
CA LEU A 44 -17.85 17.18 -1.70
C LEU A 44 -19.26 17.17 -1.08
N LYS A 45 -19.79 15.99 -0.75
CA LYS A 45 -21.11 15.87 -0.09
C LYS A 45 -21.14 16.53 1.29
N GLU A 46 -20.08 16.37 2.11
CA GLU A 46 -19.93 17.07 3.41
C GLU A 46 -19.92 18.60 3.26
N ASN A 47 -19.44 19.10 2.12
CA ASN A 47 -19.45 20.53 1.78
C ASN A 47 -20.73 20.95 1.02
N ASN A 48 -21.81 20.16 1.04
CA ASN A 48 -23.09 20.39 0.37
C ASN A 48 -22.98 20.54 -1.15
N ILE A 49 -22.01 19.89 -1.77
CA ILE A 49 -21.87 19.81 -3.22
C ILE A 49 -22.49 18.48 -3.67
N GLU A 50 -23.71 18.54 -4.19
CA GLU A 50 -24.48 17.36 -4.56
C GLU A 50 -24.53 17.10 -6.07
N ASN A 51 -24.17 18.08 -6.89
CA ASN A 51 -24.18 17.96 -8.35
C ASN A 51 -22.91 17.25 -8.85
N ILE A 52 -22.85 15.94 -8.61
CA ILE A 52 -21.70 15.08 -8.90
C ILE A 52 -22.07 14.07 -9.98
N VAL A 53 -21.23 13.94 -11.00
CA VAL A 53 -21.31 12.96 -12.07
C VAL A 53 -20.06 12.08 -12.02
N LEU A 54 -20.25 10.77 -12.00
CA LEU A 54 -19.14 9.81 -12.05
C LEU A 54 -19.01 9.29 -13.47
N VAL A 55 -17.78 9.25 -13.97
CA VAL A 55 -17.47 8.75 -15.30
C VAL A 55 -16.36 7.70 -15.25
N ASP A 56 -16.61 6.59 -15.95
CA ASP A 56 -15.66 5.50 -16.16
C ASP A 56 -16.20 4.58 -17.26
N ASP A 57 -15.43 4.40 -18.33
CA ASP A 57 -15.90 3.60 -19.47
C ASP A 57 -15.91 2.09 -19.16
N GLU A 58 -15.05 1.60 -18.26
CA GLU A 58 -14.99 0.18 -17.87
C GLU A 58 -16.15 -0.21 -16.93
N ARG A 59 -16.63 0.75 -16.13
CA ARG A 59 -17.69 0.57 -15.11
C ARG A 59 -19.02 1.23 -15.44
N ARG A 60 -19.18 1.64 -16.69
CA ARG A 60 -20.40 2.29 -17.19
C ARG A 60 -21.65 1.49 -16.87
N GLY A 61 -22.64 2.17 -16.30
CA GLY A 61 -23.91 1.59 -15.90
C GLY A 61 -23.96 1.02 -14.49
N GLU A 62 -22.82 0.91 -13.80
CA GLU A 62 -22.81 0.57 -12.38
C GLU A 62 -23.37 1.71 -11.53
N VAL A 63 -23.79 1.39 -10.32
CA VAL A 63 -24.17 2.39 -9.31
C VAL A 63 -23.13 2.39 -8.20
N TRP A 64 -22.54 3.56 -7.93
CA TRP A 64 -21.51 3.73 -6.94
C TRP A 64 -21.78 4.97 -6.09
N ASN A 65 -21.78 4.83 -4.77
CA ASN A 65 -22.18 5.89 -3.83
C ASN A 65 -23.53 6.56 -4.18
N ASP A 66 -24.52 5.74 -4.60
CA ASP A 66 -25.85 6.17 -5.06
C ASP A 66 -25.83 7.03 -6.35
N ILE A 67 -24.73 7.06 -7.08
CA ILE A 67 -24.56 7.77 -8.34
C ILE A 67 -24.35 6.74 -9.47
N GLN A 68 -25.09 6.87 -10.55
CA GLN A 68 -24.90 6.03 -11.73
C GLN A 68 -23.66 6.46 -12.52
N VAL A 69 -22.77 5.50 -12.79
CA VAL A 69 -21.54 5.73 -13.57
C VAL A 69 -21.90 5.84 -15.05
N GLN A 70 -21.38 6.88 -15.70
CA GLN A 70 -21.62 7.20 -17.11
C GLN A 70 -20.35 7.00 -17.95
N GLY A 71 -20.50 6.98 -19.25
CA GLY A 71 -19.35 6.95 -20.17
C GLY A 71 -18.65 8.32 -20.23
N VAL A 72 -17.32 8.31 -20.21
CA VAL A 72 -16.50 9.53 -20.19
C VAL A 72 -16.85 10.45 -21.38
N LYS A 73 -16.75 9.93 -22.59
CA LYS A 73 -17.01 10.69 -23.81
C LYS A 73 -18.44 11.20 -23.88
N GLU A 74 -19.41 10.37 -23.47
CA GLU A 74 -20.83 10.71 -23.47
C GLU A 74 -21.13 11.94 -22.61
N VAL A 75 -20.51 12.04 -21.45
CA VAL A 75 -20.67 13.18 -20.55
C VAL A 75 -19.92 14.42 -21.08
N LEU A 76 -18.66 14.25 -21.48
CA LEU A 76 -17.83 15.39 -21.91
C LEU A 76 -18.37 16.05 -23.18
N GLU A 77 -19.00 15.31 -24.10
CA GLU A 77 -19.65 15.85 -25.30
C GLU A 77 -20.88 16.74 -25.01
N THR A 78 -21.47 16.63 -23.81
CA THR A 78 -22.63 17.44 -23.42
C THR A 78 -22.27 18.80 -22.82
N ILE A 79 -20.98 19.09 -22.63
CA ILE A 79 -20.53 20.32 -21.97
C ILE A 79 -20.52 21.48 -22.95
N ASP A 80 -21.57 22.32 -22.90
CA ASP A 80 -21.68 23.52 -23.73
C ASP A 80 -21.02 24.76 -23.10
N GLU A 81 -21.07 24.86 -21.75
CA GLU A 81 -20.54 25.97 -20.95
C GLU A 81 -19.47 25.50 -19.96
N PRO A 82 -18.20 25.36 -20.38
CA PRO A 82 -17.13 24.78 -19.57
C PRO A 82 -16.97 25.41 -18.18
N GLN A 83 -17.22 26.73 -18.04
CA GLN A 83 -17.11 27.44 -16.78
C GLN A 83 -18.06 26.93 -15.67
N ASN A 84 -19.11 26.20 -16.04
CA ASN A 84 -20.08 25.62 -15.12
C ASN A 84 -19.70 24.21 -14.65
N TYR A 85 -18.55 23.71 -15.09
CA TYR A 85 -18.08 22.37 -14.79
C TYR A 85 -16.71 22.39 -14.13
N CYS A 86 -16.43 21.34 -13.34
CA CYS A 86 -15.09 21.01 -12.88
C CYS A 86 -14.89 19.50 -13.08
N ILE A 87 -13.83 19.12 -13.79
CA ILE A 87 -13.47 17.72 -14.06
C ILE A 87 -12.34 17.36 -13.11
N ILE A 88 -12.62 16.47 -12.17
CA ILE A 88 -11.65 16.00 -11.17
C ILE A 88 -11.13 14.64 -11.64
N VAL A 89 -9.84 14.55 -11.89
CA VAL A 89 -9.16 13.29 -12.23
C VAL A 89 -8.45 12.76 -10.99
N THR A 90 -8.82 11.55 -10.57
CA THR A 90 -8.33 10.93 -9.33
C THR A 90 -7.40 9.75 -9.56
N ASP A 91 -7.54 9.03 -10.69
CA ASP A 91 -6.78 7.82 -10.97
C ASP A 91 -5.26 8.09 -11.01
N TYR A 92 -4.55 7.63 -9.99
CA TYR A 92 -3.11 7.86 -9.84
C TYR A 92 -2.26 7.05 -10.84
N GLN A 93 -2.81 5.99 -11.44
CA GLN A 93 -2.08 5.19 -12.45
C GLN A 93 -2.28 5.73 -13.86
N LYS A 94 -3.51 6.11 -14.18
CA LYS A 94 -3.91 6.53 -15.53
C LYS A 94 -4.10 8.05 -15.67
N GLY A 95 -4.08 8.81 -14.56
CA GLY A 95 -4.49 10.22 -14.52
C GLY A 95 -3.82 11.10 -15.56
N SER A 96 -2.50 10.96 -15.76
CA SER A 96 -1.79 11.73 -16.81
C SER A 96 -2.29 11.39 -18.21
N ASN A 97 -2.63 10.13 -18.49
CA ASN A 97 -3.17 9.73 -19.80
C ASN A 97 -4.59 10.25 -19.96
N ILE A 98 -5.42 10.11 -18.93
CA ILE A 98 -6.79 10.64 -18.90
C ILE A 98 -6.79 12.14 -19.20
N ILE A 99 -5.96 12.91 -18.51
CA ILE A 99 -5.84 14.36 -18.72
C ILE A 99 -5.43 14.68 -20.14
N ASN A 100 -4.39 14.00 -20.65
CA ASN A 100 -3.92 14.22 -22.03
C ASN A 100 -5.01 13.86 -23.06
N ASP A 101 -5.77 12.82 -22.85
CA ASP A 101 -6.87 12.40 -23.72
C ASP A 101 -8.00 13.44 -23.70
N ILE A 102 -8.36 13.97 -22.51
CA ILE A 102 -9.35 15.05 -22.39
C ILE A 102 -8.85 16.32 -23.06
N GLU A 103 -7.61 16.78 -22.80
CA GLU A 103 -7.03 17.99 -23.41
C GLU A 103 -6.94 17.89 -24.94
N THR A 104 -6.68 16.68 -25.46
CA THR A 104 -6.57 16.45 -26.90
C THR A 104 -7.93 16.39 -27.58
N SER A 105 -8.89 15.67 -26.97
CA SER A 105 -10.22 15.46 -27.55
C SER A 105 -11.19 16.62 -27.31
N PHE A 106 -11.01 17.33 -26.19
CA PHE A 106 -11.85 18.43 -25.73
C PHE A 106 -11.02 19.64 -25.26
N PRO A 107 -10.29 20.33 -26.16
CA PRO A 107 -9.35 21.41 -25.78
C PRO A 107 -10.01 22.57 -25.01
N ASN A 108 -11.31 22.79 -25.20
CA ASN A 108 -12.08 23.78 -24.48
C ASN A 108 -12.33 23.45 -23.00
N LEU A 109 -12.09 22.21 -22.57
CA LEU A 109 -12.28 21.75 -21.19
C LEU A 109 -10.98 21.81 -20.36
N LYS A 110 -9.85 22.16 -20.97
CA LYS A 110 -8.54 22.19 -20.29
C LYS A 110 -8.55 22.97 -18.97
N GLU A 111 -9.15 24.14 -18.93
CA GLU A 111 -9.21 25.00 -17.74
C GLU A 111 -10.21 24.48 -16.68
N CYS A 112 -11.01 23.46 -17.02
CA CYS A 112 -11.94 22.85 -16.10
C CYS A 112 -11.33 21.66 -15.33
N ILE A 113 -10.16 21.18 -15.75
CA ILE A 113 -9.52 20.01 -15.18
C ILE A 113 -8.89 20.37 -13.83
N TRP A 114 -9.18 19.57 -12.84
CA TRP A 114 -8.53 19.56 -11.54
C TRP A 114 -7.86 18.21 -11.33
N ASP A 115 -6.55 18.21 -11.44
CA ASP A 115 -5.75 17.01 -11.27
C ASP A 115 -5.52 16.74 -9.78
N LEU A 116 -6.19 15.71 -9.27
CA LEU A 116 -5.95 15.16 -7.92
C LEU A 116 -5.17 13.83 -7.96
N SER A 117 -4.85 13.33 -9.16
CA SER A 117 -4.06 12.10 -9.32
C SER A 117 -2.65 12.25 -8.76
N TYR A 118 -2.20 13.49 -8.54
CA TYR A 118 -0.87 13.85 -8.03
C TYR A 118 -0.86 14.29 -6.57
N ILE A 119 -1.93 14.06 -5.81
CA ILE A 119 -1.87 14.37 -4.39
C ILE A 119 -0.78 13.54 -3.74
N THR A 120 0.30 14.22 -3.37
CA THR A 120 1.44 13.61 -2.68
C THR A 120 1.35 13.96 -1.21
N MET A 121 1.39 12.96 -0.36
CA MET A 121 1.53 13.19 1.07
C MET A 121 2.98 13.51 1.42
N ASN A 122 3.27 14.80 1.55
CA ASN A 122 4.60 15.32 1.88
C ASN A 122 4.84 15.52 3.38
N LYS A 123 4.07 14.86 4.26
CA LYS A 123 4.27 15.01 5.71
C LYS A 123 4.93 13.79 6.34
N LEU A 124 5.99 13.30 5.73
CA LEU A 124 6.97 12.53 6.48
C LEU A 124 7.76 13.50 7.39
N PRO A 125 8.16 13.05 8.59
CA PRO A 125 8.96 13.91 9.47
C PRO A 125 10.15 14.47 8.70
N ASN A 126 10.59 15.70 9.03
CA ASN A 126 11.68 16.47 8.40
C ASN A 126 13.07 15.78 8.39
N ILE A 127 13.09 14.44 8.21
CA ILE A 127 14.33 13.66 8.11
C ILE A 127 14.89 13.61 6.69
N TYR A 128 14.13 14.13 5.71
CA TYR A 128 14.51 14.10 4.30
C TYR A 128 14.64 15.53 3.79
N ALA A 129 15.75 15.82 3.12
CA ALA A 129 15.99 17.14 2.55
C ALA A 129 15.08 17.39 1.34
N GLU A 130 14.45 18.57 1.27
CA GLU A 130 13.60 18.98 0.13
C GLU A 130 14.35 18.96 -1.21
N GLU A 131 15.68 19.11 -1.17
CA GLU A 131 16.55 19.18 -2.34
C GLU A 131 16.63 17.86 -3.12
N ASP A 132 16.23 16.73 -2.52
CA ASP A 132 16.29 15.40 -3.12
C ASP A 132 14.99 14.99 -3.83
N TYR A 133 13.95 15.80 -3.78
CA TYR A 133 12.69 15.50 -4.43
C TYR A 133 12.79 15.55 -5.97
N GLY A 134 12.30 14.49 -6.61
CA GLY A 134 12.11 14.45 -8.06
C GLY A 134 13.29 13.98 -8.88
N ARG A 135 14.37 13.51 -8.28
CA ARG A 135 15.44 12.82 -9.02
C ARG A 135 15.09 11.35 -9.16
N GLN A 136 15.07 10.86 -10.38
CA GLN A 136 15.06 9.43 -10.63
C GLN A 136 16.39 8.84 -10.18
N ILE A 137 16.35 7.81 -9.34
CA ILE A 137 17.55 7.09 -8.93
C ILE A 137 17.76 5.85 -9.82
N GLU A 138 19.00 5.53 -10.05
CA GLU A 138 19.40 4.31 -10.73
C GLU A 138 18.99 3.09 -9.91
N LEU A 139 18.50 2.02 -10.58
CA LEU A 139 18.11 0.77 -9.89
C LEU A 139 19.24 0.24 -8.99
N ARG A 140 20.49 0.27 -9.47
CA ARG A 140 21.63 -0.18 -8.67
C ARG A 140 21.78 0.63 -7.37
N ARG A 141 21.49 1.93 -7.39
CA ARG A 141 21.54 2.75 -6.18
C ARG A 141 20.45 2.36 -5.17
N CYS A 142 19.25 2.00 -5.65
CA CYS A 142 18.21 1.44 -4.79
C CYS A 142 18.67 0.15 -4.13
N GLN A 143 19.21 -0.78 -4.94
CA GLN A 143 19.73 -2.05 -4.47
C GLN A 143 20.85 -1.88 -3.42
N GLU A 144 21.77 -0.92 -3.60
CA GLU A 144 22.82 -0.61 -2.62
C GLU A 144 22.25 -0.18 -1.26
N ILE A 145 21.22 0.68 -1.27
CA ILE A 145 20.56 1.11 -0.03
C ILE A 145 19.84 -0.07 0.63
N GLN A 146 19.16 -0.90 -0.15
CA GLN A 146 18.52 -2.10 0.36
C GLN A 146 19.52 -3.08 0.97
N LEU A 147 20.72 -3.20 0.38
CA LEU A 147 21.81 -4.01 0.96
C LEU A 147 22.28 -3.45 2.31
N GLU A 148 22.37 -2.13 2.48
CA GLU A 148 22.68 -1.53 3.79
C GLU A 148 21.60 -1.91 4.82
N VAL A 149 20.32 -1.86 4.43
CA VAL A 149 19.20 -2.27 5.28
C VAL A 149 19.28 -3.77 5.61
N LEU A 150 19.53 -4.61 4.60
CA LEU A 150 19.65 -6.06 4.77
C LEU A 150 20.82 -6.42 5.69
N GLN A 151 21.95 -5.76 5.55
CA GLN A 151 23.12 -5.99 6.41
C GLN A 151 22.81 -5.66 7.87
N PHE A 152 22.17 -4.52 8.11
CA PHE A 152 21.72 -4.16 9.45
C PHE A 152 20.75 -5.21 10.00
N PHE A 153 19.73 -5.57 9.21
CA PHE A 153 18.69 -6.52 9.59
C PHE A 153 19.28 -7.90 9.95
N THR A 154 20.14 -8.44 9.10
CA THR A 154 20.73 -9.76 9.32
C THR A 154 21.61 -9.78 10.59
N SER A 155 22.42 -8.74 10.80
CA SER A 155 23.21 -8.59 12.02
C SER A 155 22.33 -8.49 13.27
N PHE A 156 21.27 -7.69 13.20
CA PHE A 156 20.30 -7.54 14.28
C PHE A 156 19.58 -8.85 14.60
N CYS A 157 19.21 -9.63 13.58
CA CYS A 157 18.60 -10.95 13.75
C CYS A 157 19.55 -11.94 14.42
N GLU A 158 20.82 -11.98 14.03
CA GLU A 158 21.83 -12.85 14.66
C GLU A 158 22.05 -12.50 16.13
N GLU A 159 22.22 -11.22 16.45
CA GLU A 159 22.41 -10.74 17.84
C GLU A 159 21.24 -11.04 18.75
N ASN A 160 20.01 -11.02 18.19
CA ASN A 160 18.79 -11.24 18.95
C ASN A 160 18.19 -12.63 18.78
N HIS A 161 18.89 -13.56 18.11
CA HIS A 161 18.44 -14.92 17.85
C HIS A 161 17.06 -14.99 17.19
N LEU A 162 16.85 -14.17 16.15
CA LEU A 162 15.64 -14.15 15.33
C LEU A 162 15.86 -15.03 14.10
N ARG A 163 14.84 -15.82 13.75
CA ARG A 163 14.84 -16.61 12.51
C ARG A 163 14.37 -15.74 11.36
N TYR A 164 15.04 -15.83 10.23
CA TYR A 164 14.66 -15.21 8.97
C TYR A 164 15.14 -16.02 7.79
N PHE A 165 14.52 -15.81 6.65
CA PHE A 165 14.91 -16.44 5.38
C PHE A 165 14.72 -15.43 4.26
N LEU A 166 15.58 -15.47 3.23
CA LEU A 166 15.26 -14.81 1.96
C LEU A 166 14.08 -15.51 1.33
N ASP A 167 13.21 -14.74 0.67
CA ASP A 167 12.00 -15.30 0.06
C ASP A 167 11.76 -14.73 -1.34
N TYR A 168 10.75 -15.21 -2.02
CA TYR A 168 10.31 -14.77 -3.36
C TYR A 168 11.45 -14.53 -4.36
N GLY A 169 11.47 -13.34 -5.00
CA GLY A 169 12.48 -12.92 -5.97
C GLY A 169 13.88 -12.90 -5.38
N THR A 170 14.01 -12.50 -4.14
CA THR A 170 15.29 -12.44 -3.42
C THR A 170 15.90 -13.81 -3.18
N LEU A 171 15.08 -14.80 -2.79
CA LEU A 171 15.51 -16.19 -2.68
C LEU A 171 16.00 -16.74 -4.03
N LEU A 172 15.20 -16.53 -5.09
CA LEU A 172 15.56 -16.94 -6.44
C LEU A 172 16.86 -16.26 -6.92
N GLY A 173 17.03 -14.98 -6.58
CA GLY A 173 18.24 -14.20 -6.84
C GLY A 173 19.46 -14.80 -6.14
N ALA A 174 19.37 -15.12 -4.85
CA ALA A 174 20.44 -15.74 -4.08
C ALA A 174 20.90 -17.08 -4.70
N VAL A 175 19.95 -17.93 -5.04
CA VAL A 175 20.26 -19.27 -5.58
C VAL A 175 20.83 -19.19 -6.99
N ARG A 176 20.25 -18.35 -7.86
CA ARG A 176 20.56 -18.32 -9.29
C ARG A 176 21.64 -17.30 -9.67
N HIS A 177 21.65 -16.12 -9.04
CA HIS A 177 22.49 -14.99 -9.41
C HIS A 177 23.55 -14.69 -8.35
N LYS A 178 23.43 -15.22 -7.15
CA LYS A 178 24.24 -14.87 -5.95
C LYS A 178 24.08 -13.40 -5.56
N GLY A 179 22.93 -12.83 -5.81
CA GLY A 179 22.56 -11.44 -5.61
C GLY A 179 21.20 -11.15 -6.18
N PHE A 180 20.93 -9.89 -6.45
CA PHE A 180 19.67 -9.49 -7.11
C PHE A 180 19.47 -10.16 -8.47
N ILE A 181 18.23 -10.44 -8.80
CA ILE A 181 17.84 -10.57 -10.21
C ILE A 181 18.10 -9.20 -10.86
N PRO A 182 18.73 -9.12 -12.07
CA PRO A 182 19.24 -7.85 -12.60
C PRO A 182 18.25 -6.69 -12.73
N TRP A 183 16.96 -6.99 -12.80
CA TRP A 183 15.86 -6.00 -12.94
C TRP A 183 14.99 -5.90 -11.70
N ASP A 184 15.35 -6.57 -10.60
CA ASP A 184 14.59 -6.60 -9.37
C ASP A 184 14.90 -5.38 -8.52
N ASP A 185 13.88 -4.78 -7.94
CA ASP A 185 13.98 -3.53 -7.18
C ASP A 185 13.57 -3.65 -5.70
N ASP A 186 13.38 -4.88 -5.21
CA ASP A 186 13.02 -5.17 -3.83
C ASP A 186 13.85 -6.29 -3.19
N ILE A 187 13.74 -6.41 -1.88
CA ILE A 187 14.25 -7.50 -1.07
C ILE A 187 13.13 -8.01 -0.19
N ASP A 188 12.85 -9.30 -0.34
CA ASP A 188 11.81 -10.02 0.37
C ASP A 188 12.39 -10.94 1.44
N ILE A 189 11.91 -10.80 2.66
CA ILE A 189 12.32 -11.59 3.83
C ILE A 189 11.08 -12.25 4.46
N ALA A 190 11.16 -13.55 4.70
CA ALA A 190 10.17 -14.29 5.47
C ALA A 190 10.68 -14.56 6.89
N MET A 191 9.82 -14.39 7.88
CA MET A 191 10.13 -14.65 9.29
C MET A 191 9.01 -15.46 9.94
N PRO A 192 9.32 -16.49 10.78
CA PRO A 192 8.31 -17.04 11.67
C PRO A 192 7.57 -15.94 12.42
N VAL A 193 6.24 -16.05 12.51
CA VAL A 193 5.39 -14.97 13.05
C VAL A 193 5.79 -14.53 14.47
N ASP A 194 6.25 -15.46 15.30
CA ASP A 194 6.71 -15.13 16.65
C ASP A 194 7.98 -14.27 16.64
N ASP A 195 8.93 -14.58 15.75
CA ASP A 195 10.16 -13.81 15.58
C ASP A 195 9.86 -12.45 14.94
N TYR A 196 8.94 -12.41 13.99
CA TYR A 196 8.45 -11.18 13.38
C TYR A 196 7.82 -10.22 14.39
N LEU A 197 6.93 -10.71 15.25
CA LEU A 197 6.29 -9.89 16.29
C LEU A 197 7.32 -9.46 17.36
N ARG A 198 8.31 -10.32 17.64
CA ARG A 198 9.41 -9.99 18.55
C ARG A 198 10.32 -8.91 17.95
N LEU A 199 10.65 -9.00 16.66
CA LEU A 199 11.42 -7.99 15.93
C LEU A 199 10.78 -6.61 16.12
N GLY A 200 9.48 -6.48 15.87
CA GLY A 200 8.78 -5.21 16.02
C GLY A 200 8.83 -4.62 17.42
N LYS A 201 8.85 -5.46 18.46
CA LYS A 201 8.93 -5.02 19.86
C LYS A 201 10.32 -4.53 20.27
N ILE A 202 11.38 -5.15 19.73
CA ILE A 202 12.76 -4.88 20.14
C ILE A 202 13.53 -4.02 19.14
N PHE A 203 12.89 -3.63 18.02
CA PHE A 203 13.55 -2.83 16.99
C PHE A 203 14.06 -1.49 17.55
N PRO A 204 15.33 -1.12 17.31
CA PRO A 204 15.94 0.05 17.92
C PRO A 204 15.33 1.34 17.34
N LYS A 205 14.90 2.26 18.22
CA LYS A 205 14.28 3.54 17.82
C LYS A 205 15.30 4.54 17.25
N ASP A 206 16.56 4.41 17.67
CA ASP A 206 17.63 5.36 17.33
C ASP A 206 18.49 4.89 16.13
N ALA A 207 18.10 3.80 15.44
CA ALA A 207 18.81 3.34 14.26
C ALA A 207 18.63 4.29 13.07
N ASP A 208 19.56 4.20 12.09
CA ASP A 208 19.44 4.85 10.77
C ASP A 208 18.29 4.28 9.93
N PHE A 209 17.61 3.29 10.47
CA PHE A 209 16.49 2.57 9.87
C PHE A 209 15.30 2.64 10.80
N PHE A 210 14.10 2.41 10.25
CA PHE A 210 12.89 2.33 11.06
C PHE A 210 12.03 1.13 10.64
N TRP A 211 11.35 0.57 11.63
CA TRP A 211 10.37 -0.49 11.46
C TRP A 211 9.01 0.13 11.13
N ASP A 212 8.53 -0.14 9.93
CA ASP A 212 7.23 0.29 9.45
C ASP A 212 6.27 -0.91 9.42
N SER A 213 5.35 -0.94 10.35
CA SER A 213 4.41 -2.06 10.50
C SER A 213 3.08 -1.60 11.05
N MET A 214 2.01 -2.12 10.48
CA MET A 214 0.65 -1.91 10.97
C MET A 214 0.40 -2.51 12.37
N PHE A 215 1.26 -3.42 12.85
CA PHE A 215 1.09 -4.14 14.12
C PHE A 215 1.85 -3.52 15.29
N ASN A 216 2.61 -2.46 15.09
CA ASN A 216 3.33 -1.80 16.17
C ASN A 216 2.46 -0.75 16.85
N GLU A 217 2.24 -0.91 18.16
CA GLU A 217 1.68 0.15 18.99
C GLU A 217 2.60 1.37 18.93
N GLY A 218 2.13 2.46 18.34
CA GLY A 218 2.87 3.73 18.21
C GLY A 218 3.53 3.99 16.86
N VAL A 219 3.58 3.03 15.94
CA VAL A 219 4.06 3.21 14.55
C VAL A 219 2.90 3.22 13.55
N GLN A 220 1.69 3.04 14.01
CA GLN A 220 0.44 3.08 13.23
C GLN A 220 0.28 4.34 12.39
N ASP A 221 1.08 5.34 12.69
CA ASP A 221 1.05 6.65 12.05
C ASP A 221 1.72 6.69 10.68
N TYR A 222 2.44 5.63 10.27
CA TYR A 222 3.32 5.67 9.10
C TYR A 222 3.11 4.57 8.08
N THR A 223 2.40 3.50 8.41
CA THR A 223 2.25 2.42 7.45
C THR A 223 0.94 2.52 6.69
N ILE A 224 1.07 2.49 5.38
CA ILE A 224 -0.04 2.39 4.42
C ILE A 224 -0.10 0.99 3.82
N SER A 225 0.85 0.13 4.16
CA SER A 225 0.95 -1.22 3.65
C SER A 225 0.53 -2.25 4.72
N THR A 226 -0.11 -3.33 4.29
CA THR A 226 -0.30 -4.52 5.11
C THR A 226 1.01 -5.28 5.32
N LEU A 227 2.05 -4.97 4.51
CA LEU A 227 3.39 -5.52 4.65
C LEU A 227 4.19 -4.68 5.60
N SER A 228 4.96 -5.32 6.47
CA SER A 228 5.94 -4.60 7.26
C SER A 228 7.22 -4.44 6.48
N LYS A 229 7.89 -3.33 6.73
CA LYS A 229 9.13 -2.97 6.06
C LYS A 229 10.15 -2.45 7.06
N ILE A 230 11.42 -2.71 6.79
CA ILE A 230 12.50 -1.95 7.42
C ILE A 230 13.01 -0.97 6.37
N LYS A 231 12.93 0.32 6.67
CA LYS A 231 13.22 1.40 5.73
C LYS A 231 14.39 2.24 6.18
N SER A 232 15.19 2.67 5.21
CA SER A 232 16.27 3.64 5.43
C SER A 232 15.71 5.03 5.66
N LYS A 233 16.30 5.77 6.59
CA LYS A 233 16.02 7.20 6.80
C LYS A 233 16.83 8.10 5.85
N LYS A 234 17.76 7.52 5.06
CA LYS A 234 18.69 8.29 4.23
C LYS A 234 18.11 8.73 2.89
N MET A 235 17.10 8.04 2.36
CA MET A 235 16.56 8.34 1.04
C MET A 235 15.08 8.00 0.94
N LEU A 236 14.34 8.88 0.29
CA LEU A 236 12.95 8.71 -0.04
C LEU A 236 12.76 8.10 -1.42
N THR A 237 11.77 7.25 -1.53
CA THR A 237 11.20 6.79 -2.79
C THR A 237 9.74 7.14 -2.86
N GLU A 238 9.23 7.35 -4.06
CA GLU A 238 7.80 7.52 -4.30
C GLU A 238 7.13 6.15 -4.38
N PHE A 239 6.17 5.91 -3.51
CA PHE A 239 5.38 4.69 -3.53
C PHE A 239 4.07 4.95 -4.26
N ARG A 240 3.84 4.24 -5.38
CA ARG A 240 2.72 4.47 -6.29
C ARG A 240 1.62 3.42 -6.21
N SER A 241 1.73 2.45 -5.30
CA SER A 241 0.78 1.32 -5.20
C SER A 241 -0.54 1.64 -4.50
N PHE A 242 -0.73 2.88 -4.06
CA PHE A 242 -1.94 3.34 -3.39
C PHE A 242 -2.50 4.58 -4.10
N PRO A 243 -3.78 4.87 -3.91
CA PRO A 243 -4.44 6.03 -4.54
C PRO A 243 -3.85 7.37 -4.13
N ILE A 244 -2.93 7.37 -3.19
CA ILE A 244 -2.22 8.56 -2.73
C ILE A 244 -0.74 8.31 -2.93
N ARG A 245 -0.06 9.18 -3.66
CA ARG A 245 1.40 9.15 -3.77
C ARG A 245 1.99 9.36 -2.38
N THR A 246 2.73 8.38 -1.92
CA THR A 246 3.38 8.45 -0.62
C THR A 246 4.88 8.40 -0.80
N MET A 247 5.55 9.39 -0.25
CA MET A 247 7.01 9.36 -0.14
C MET A 247 7.39 8.53 1.07
N THR A 248 8.25 7.55 0.89
CA THR A 248 8.69 6.63 1.95
C THR A 248 10.15 6.25 1.79
N GLY A 249 10.79 5.75 2.84
CA GLY A 249 12.16 5.27 2.77
C GLY A 249 12.30 4.03 1.90
N ILE A 250 13.42 3.90 1.20
CA ILE A 250 13.81 2.67 0.54
C ILE A 250 14.10 1.62 1.60
N GLY A 251 13.63 0.39 1.42
CA GLY A 251 13.73 -0.63 2.43
C GLY A 251 13.57 -2.05 1.92
N ILE A 252 13.45 -2.97 2.85
CA ILE A 252 13.20 -4.39 2.62
C ILE A 252 11.83 -4.78 3.15
N ASP A 253 11.19 -5.74 2.50
CA ASP A 253 9.87 -6.25 2.86
C ASP A 253 10.00 -7.43 3.82
N ILE A 254 9.21 -7.42 4.90
CA ILE A 254 9.22 -8.47 5.92
C ILE A 254 7.86 -9.13 6.00
N PHE A 255 7.82 -10.41 5.70
CA PHE A 255 6.61 -11.23 5.67
C PHE A 255 6.56 -12.16 6.88
N PRO A 256 5.48 -12.16 7.68
CA PRO A 256 5.29 -13.16 8.71
C PRO A 256 4.89 -14.51 8.09
N LEU A 257 5.59 -15.56 8.45
CA LEU A 257 5.20 -16.94 8.20
C LEU A 257 4.34 -17.43 9.35
N CYS A 258 3.08 -17.70 9.06
CA CYS A 258 2.09 -18.18 10.02
C CYS A 258 1.87 -19.67 9.86
N GLY A 259 1.46 -20.34 10.92
CA GLY A 259 0.94 -21.70 10.81
C GLY A 259 -0.37 -21.76 10.04
N TYR A 260 -0.60 -22.85 9.33
CA TYR A 260 -1.80 -23.12 8.57
C TYR A 260 -2.44 -24.46 8.99
N PRO A 261 -3.77 -24.58 8.89
CA PRO A 261 -4.43 -25.85 9.12
C PRO A 261 -3.99 -26.92 8.12
N LYS A 262 -4.13 -28.18 8.48
CA LYS A 262 -3.73 -29.31 7.65
C LYS A 262 -4.70 -29.56 6.49
N ASP A 263 -6.00 -29.38 6.75
CA ASP A 263 -7.05 -29.62 5.78
C ASP A 263 -7.16 -28.48 4.76
N TYR A 264 -7.28 -28.81 3.48
CA TYR A 264 -7.32 -27.84 2.39
C TYR A 264 -8.52 -26.87 2.49
N ASP A 265 -9.70 -27.38 2.82
CA ASP A 265 -10.89 -26.51 2.95
C ASP A 265 -10.77 -25.56 4.13
N ASP A 266 -10.11 -25.99 5.20
CA ASP A 266 -9.78 -25.16 6.34
C ASP A 266 -8.72 -24.09 5.98
N GLN A 267 -7.73 -24.43 5.13
CA GLN A 267 -6.77 -23.46 4.59
C GLN A 267 -7.49 -22.39 3.78
N MET A 268 -8.42 -22.78 2.92
CA MET A 268 -9.19 -21.82 2.11
C MET A 268 -10.05 -20.90 2.98
N ARG A 269 -10.72 -21.44 4.01
CA ARG A 269 -11.49 -20.64 4.97
C ARG A 269 -10.61 -19.66 5.75
N TYR A 270 -9.45 -20.11 6.17
CA TYR A 270 -8.47 -19.30 6.88
C TYR A 270 -7.97 -18.13 6.01
N MET A 271 -7.63 -18.39 4.74
CA MET A 271 -7.22 -17.37 3.78
C MET A 271 -8.35 -16.40 3.43
N ASP A 272 -9.58 -16.89 3.26
CA ASP A 272 -10.75 -16.05 3.00
C ASP A 272 -11.03 -15.09 4.16
N GLU A 273 -10.94 -15.57 5.41
CA GLU A 273 -11.12 -14.74 6.60
C GLU A 273 -10.03 -13.66 6.69
N PHE A 274 -8.79 -14.03 6.44
CA PHE A 274 -7.67 -13.09 6.44
C PHE A 274 -7.83 -12.03 5.34
N GLY A 275 -8.17 -12.49 4.13
CA GLY A 275 -8.44 -11.63 2.97
C GLY A 275 -9.60 -10.66 3.20
N TYR A 276 -10.65 -11.08 3.90
CA TYR A 276 -11.75 -10.20 4.29
C TYR A 276 -11.26 -9.02 5.13
N TRP A 277 -10.49 -9.28 6.19
CA TRP A 277 -9.98 -8.22 7.07
C TRP A 277 -8.95 -7.32 6.38
N THR A 278 -8.13 -7.88 5.49
CA THR A 278 -7.20 -7.10 4.66
C THR A 278 -7.95 -6.15 3.72
N ARG A 279 -9.03 -6.60 3.08
CA ARG A 279 -9.90 -5.72 2.26
C ARG A 279 -10.54 -4.63 3.10
N CYS A 280 -11.15 -4.99 4.24
CA CYS A 280 -11.72 -4.01 5.17
C CYS A 280 -10.69 -2.96 5.58
N TRP A 281 -9.44 -3.37 5.79
CA TRP A 281 -8.37 -2.44 6.14
C TRP A 281 -8.02 -1.54 4.94
N LYS A 282 -7.83 -2.09 3.74
CA LYS A 282 -7.56 -1.32 2.53
C LYS A 282 -8.65 -0.30 2.22
N GLU A 283 -9.90 -0.68 2.33
CA GLU A 283 -11.04 0.23 2.16
C GLU A 283 -11.03 1.39 3.16
N LYS A 284 -10.51 1.16 4.36
CA LYS A 284 -10.46 2.15 5.44
C LYS A 284 -9.26 3.07 5.44
N ILE A 285 -8.15 2.68 4.80
CA ILE A 285 -6.96 3.53 4.66
C ILE A 285 -7.28 4.84 3.95
N VAL A 286 -8.19 4.78 3.01
CA VAL A 286 -8.44 5.84 2.05
C VAL A 286 -9.59 6.74 2.45
N ILE A 287 -10.41 6.31 3.40
CA ILE A 287 -11.53 7.13 3.87
C ILE A 287 -11.05 8.10 4.95
N PRO A 288 -11.36 9.40 4.82
CA PRO A 288 -10.89 10.43 5.74
C PRO A 288 -11.24 10.12 7.19
N TYR A 289 -10.28 10.34 8.04
CA TYR A 289 -10.42 10.21 9.48
C TYR A 289 -11.45 11.23 10.00
N GLY A 290 -12.33 10.77 10.87
CA GLY A 290 -13.31 11.65 11.52
C GLY A 290 -14.74 11.44 11.05
N THR A 291 -14.96 10.54 10.09
CA THR A 291 -16.32 10.09 9.81
C THR A 291 -16.76 9.11 10.89
N GLU A 292 -18.04 9.14 11.29
CA GLU A 292 -18.60 8.14 12.23
C GLU A 292 -18.36 6.69 11.78
N LYS A 293 -18.07 6.49 10.50
CA LYS A 293 -17.85 5.19 9.86
C LYS A 293 -16.52 4.52 10.26
N TYR A 294 -15.48 5.28 10.69
CA TYR A 294 -14.15 4.72 10.94
C TYR A 294 -13.41 5.38 12.12
N SER A 295 -13.79 5.00 13.31
CA SER A 295 -13.12 5.45 14.53
C SER A 295 -11.76 4.76 14.74
N LYS A 296 -10.87 5.37 15.50
CA LYS A 296 -9.60 4.76 15.95
C LYS A 296 -9.83 3.37 16.58
N LYS A 297 -10.95 3.21 17.29
CA LYS A 297 -11.33 1.94 17.92
C LYS A 297 -11.60 0.83 16.89
N GLU A 298 -12.21 1.16 15.76
CA GLU A 298 -12.50 0.18 14.71
C GLU A 298 -11.22 -0.23 13.98
N HIS A 299 -10.28 0.69 13.74
CA HIS A 299 -8.96 0.37 13.23
C HIS A 299 -8.22 -0.59 14.16
N MET A 300 -8.17 -0.26 15.46
CA MET A 300 -7.56 -1.14 16.46
C MET A 300 -8.20 -2.52 16.51
N ASN A 301 -9.53 -2.59 16.41
CA ASN A 301 -10.24 -3.87 16.37
C ASN A 301 -9.85 -4.72 15.15
N MET A 302 -9.64 -4.09 13.97
CA MET A 302 -9.21 -4.83 12.78
C MET A 302 -7.81 -5.40 12.94
N PHE A 303 -6.86 -4.60 13.44
CA PHE A 303 -5.51 -5.08 13.73
C PHE A 303 -5.51 -6.22 14.73
N GLN A 304 -6.31 -6.09 15.78
CA GLN A 304 -6.47 -7.16 16.75
C GLN A 304 -7.00 -8.43 16.09
N LYS A 305 -8.01 -8.34 15.22
CA LYS A 305 -8.54 -9.47 14.47
C LYS A 305 -7.51 -10.10 13.55
N MET A 306 -6.75 -9.31 12.82
CA MET A 306 -5.69 -9.81 11.94
C MET A 306 -4.59 -10.51 12.75
N ASN A 307 -4.20 -9.96 13.90
CA ASN A 307 -3.28 -10.62 14.84
C ASN A 307 -3.82 -11.95 15.38
N GLU A 308 -5.08 -11.99 15.82
CA GLU A 308 -5.74 -13.21 16.28
C GLU A 308 -5.74 -14.30 15.21
N ILE A 309 -5.94 -13.93 13.94
CA ILE A 309 -5.91 -14.87 12.82
C ILE A 309 -4.48 -15.36 12.58
N MET A 310 -3.49 -14.47 12.52
CA MET A 310 -2.08 -14.85 12.31
C MET A 310 -1.56 -15.83 13.37
N LEU A 311 -2.00 -15.67 14.61
CA LEU A 311 -1.54 -16.48 15.74
C LEU A 311 -2.43 -17.70 16.01
N ARG A 312 -3.47 -17.92 15.20
CA ARG A 312 -4.44 -19.02 15.42
C ARG A 312 -3.79 -20.40 15.36
N TYR A 313 -2.86 -20.57 14.45
CA TYR A 313 -2.08 -21.79 14.29
C TYR A 313 -0.62 -21.48 14.59
N PRO A 314 -0.07 -21.98 15.74
CA PRO A 314 1.32 -21.70 16.11
C PRO A 314 2.28 -22.20 15.03
N TYR A 315 3.23 -21.34 14.62
CA TYR A 315 4.18 -21.68 13.57
C TYR A 315 4.95 -22.97 13.87
N ASP A 316 5.50 -23.10 15.09
CA ASP A 316 6.37 -24.23 15.45
C ASP A 316 5.62 -25.56 15.60
N GLU A 317 4.30 -25.54 15.79
CA GLU A 317 3.44 -26.71 15.93
C GLU A 317 2.74 -27.13 14.63
N SER A 318 2.80 -26.30 13.58
CA SER A 318 2.11 -26.51 12.32
C SER A 318 2.92 -27.37 11.35
N GLU A 319 2.26 -28.24 10.59
CA GLU A 319 2.86 -28.99 9.49
C GLU A 319 2.97 -28.13 8.24
N TYR A 320 2.03 -27.20 8.07
CA TYR A 320 1.93 -26.28 6.95
C TYR A 320 2.07 -24.84 7.45
N ILE A 321 2.74 -24.02 6.63
CA ILE A 321 2.94 -22.60 6.89
C ILE A 321 2.65 -21.80 5.62
N GLY A 322 2.42 -20.52 5.80
CA GLY A 322 2.25 -19.60 4.68
C GLY A 322 2.34 -18.15 5.14
N VAL A 323 2.40 -17.23 4.20
CA VAL A 323 2.47 -15.80 4.50
C VAL A 323 1.14 -15.26 4.98
N GLY A 324 1.15 -14.58 6.13
CA GLY A 324 -0.05 -14.13 6.84
C GLY A 324 -0.81 -12.95 6.21
N TYR A 325 -0.27 -12.26 5.20
CA TYR A 325 -0.85 -10.99 4.73
C TYR A 325 -1.46 -10.99 3.35
N PHE A 326 -1.27 -12.02 2.56
CA PHE A 326 -1.81 -12.03 1.21
C PHE A 326 -3.27 -12.47 1.19
N GLY A 327 -4.16 -11.55 1.59
CA GLY A 327 -5.55 -11.58 1.19
C GLY A 327 -5.71 -10.99 -0.20
N TYR A 328 -5.03 -11.56 -1.18
CA TYR A 328 -5.41 -11.35 -2.56
C TYR A 328 -6.64 -12.21 -2.86
N ASP A 329 -7.39 -11.79 -3.90
CA ASP A 329 -8.53 -12.52 -4.43
C ASP A 329 -8.31 -14.04 -4.36
N LYS A 330 -9.40 -14.76 -4.09
CA LYS A 330 -9.39 -16.22 -3.93
C LYS A 330 -8.35 -16.87 -4.82
N PRO A 331 -7.42 -17.67 -4.29
CA PRO A 331 -6.49 -18.38 -5.14
C PRO A 331 -7.31 -19.10 -6.19
N LYS A 332 -7.05 -18.81 -7.46
CA LYS A 332 -7.58 -19.66 -8.53
C LYS A 332 -7.11 -21.05 -8.20
N ALA A 333 -7.96 -22.06 -8.33
CA ALA A 333 -7.72 -23.44 -7.92
C ALA A 333 -6.41 -24.10 -8.43
N THR A 334 -5.60 -23.37 -9.15
CA THR A 334 -4.29 -23.76 -9.71
C THR A 334 -3.09 -23.07 -9.04
N ASP A 335 -3.30 -22.18 -8.04
CA ASP A 335 -2.23 -21.39 -7.44
C ASP A 335 -1.95 -21.85 -6.00
N ASP A 336 -1.48 -23.08 -5.88
CA ASP A 336 -1.20 -23.79 -4.62
C ASP A 336 0.10 -23.33 -3.91
N THR A 337 0.71 -22.22 -4.37
CA THR A 337 2.06 -21.83 -3.95
C THR A 337 2.12 -21.06 -2.63
N ARG A 338 1.00 -20.80 -1.98
CA ARG A 338 0.93 -19.94 -0.77
C ARG A 338 1.07 -20.72 0.54
N VAL A 339 0.78 -22.01 0.52
CA VAL A 339 0.90 -22.87 1.69
C VAL A 339 2.02 -23.88 1.44
N MET A 340 2.98 -23.92 2.32
CA MET A 340 4.22 -24.68 2.20
C MET A 340 4.36 -25.64 3.37
N LEU A 341 5.16 -26.68 3.17
CA LEU A 341 5.54 -27.55 4.27
C LEU A 341 6.55 -26.86 5.16
N LYS A 342 6.24 -26.73 6.45
CA LYS A 342 7.12 -26.09 7.44
C LYS A 342 8.52 -26.71 7.47
N LYS A 343 8.63 -28.01 7.25
CA LYS A 343 9.92 -28.72 7.25
C LYS A 343 10.98 -28.13 6.32
N TRP A 344 10.57 -27.37 5.28
CA TRP A 344 11.52 -26.69 4.39
C TRP A 344 12.16 -25.48 5.07
N TYR A 345 11.59 -25.00 6.18
CA TYR A 345 12.04 -23.86 6.96
C TYR A 345 12.58 -24.27 8.36
N ASP A 346 12.67 -25.59 8.65
CA ASP A 346 13.25 -26.07 9.92
C ASP A 346 14.77 -25.93 9.94
N GLU A 347 15.38 -26.03 8.78
CA GLU A 347 16.84 -25.86 8.58
C GLU A 347 17.08 -24.82 7.48
N TYR A 348 18.30 -24.29 7.43
CA TYR A 348 18.71 -23.35 6.40
C TYR A 348 20.13 -23.61 5.92
N ILE A 349 20.41 -23.15 4.72
CA ILE A 349 21.78 -23.02 4.23
C ILE A 349 22.13 -21.54 4.06
N LEU A 350 23.41 -21.22 4.08
CA LEU A 350 23.90 -19.87 3.80
C LEU A 350 24.26 -19.77 2.31
N CYS A 351 23.47 -18.98 1.58
CA CYS A 351 23.75 -18.62 0.18
C CYS A 351 24.40 -17.26 0.07
N ASP A 352 25.23 -17.08 -0.95
CA ASP A 352 25.75 -15.78 -1.32
C ASP A 352 24.60 -14.89 -1.83
N PHE A 353 24.54 -13.66 -1.32
CA PHE A 353 23.68 -12.60 -1.83
C PHE A 353 24.49 -11.29 -1.88
N GLU A 354 24.93 -10.92 -3.07
CA GLU A 354 25.88 -9.81 -3.29
C GLU A 354 27.17 -10.03 -2.46
N THR A 355 27.43 -9.16 -1.52
CA THR A 355 28.63 -9.24 -0.64
C THR A 355 28.37 -9.96 0.68
N MET A 356 27.20 -10.53 0.86
CA MET A 356 26.72 -11.09 2.13
C MET A 356 26.44 -12.59 2.00
N LYS A 357 26.29 -13.23 3.16
CA LYS A 357 25.71 -14.56 3.26
C LYS A 357 24.37 -14.47 3.98
N CYS A 358 23.33 -14.96 3.35
CA CYS A 358 21.99 -14.91 3.87
C CYS A 358 21.39 -16.31 4.00
N ARG A 359 20.43 -16.47 4.92
CA ARG A 359 19.75 -17.73 5.17
C ARG A 359 18.71 -17.97 4.10
N VAL A 360 18.73 -19.16 3.50
CA VAL A 360 17.70 -19.64 2.59
C VAL A 360 17.14 -20.96 3.11
N PRO A 361 15.84 -21.26 2.95
CA PRO A 361 15.25 -22.52 3.38
C PRO A 361 15.78 -23.69 2.54
N ILE A 362 15.61 -24.93 3.02
CA ILE A 362 16.10 -26.16 2.37
C ILE A 362 14.97 -26.90 1.68
#